data_e0bfd8671e9265da5129dc628d3c5599
#
_entry.id   e0bfd8671e9265da5129dc628d3c5599
#
_cell.length_a   1.000
_cell.length_b   1.000
_cell.length_c   1.000
_cell.angle_alpha   90.00
_cell.angle_beta   90.00
_cell.angle_gamma   90.00
#
_symmetry.space_group_name_H-M   'P 1'
#
loop_
_entity.id
_entity.type
_entity.pdbx_description
1 polymer ?
#
loop_
_entity_poly.entity_id
_entity_poly.type
_entity_poly.pdbx_seq_one_letter_code
_entity_poly.pdbx_strand_id
1 'polypeptide(L)'
;MPKSIFVYLVTLFFLIGSVLFLSSFFLNPSSSELIKQNNEIVFEAKNISINLGFKESDFILEVNSSMVNSLKEEKNLYVYQPKIDISGKNTFLKIISNKGTIAYDKNLLRLENKTEISGKTNNKNIIGKADKIDVDFNKRNLSSDELILFIDEYEISLNEIILNDDEIIFKGNPLYLKDNEGIVTETPLVKLKSNGELIFPSKLNIKNY
;
A
#
# COMPACT_ATOMS: atom_id res chain seq x y z
N MET A 1 32.63 29.61 -52.90
CA MET A 1 32.70 29.15 -51.50
C MET A 1 33.78 28.09 -51.39
N PRO A 2 34.74 28.21 -50.48
CA PRO A 2 35.76 27.17 -50.32
C PRO A 2 35.10 25.90 -49.85
N LYS A 3 35.48 24.75 -50.44
CA LYS A 3 34.92 23.41 -50.17
C LYS A 3 34.89 23.05 -48.67
N SER A 4 35.80 23.62 -47.87
CA SER A 4 35.88 23.44 -46.44
C SER A 4 34.67 24.02 -45.67
N ILE A 5 34.13 25.17 -46.05
CA ILE A 5 32.98 25.80 -45.39
C ILE A 5 31.71 24.99 -45.63
N PHE A 6 31.55 24.40 -46.82
CA PHE A 6 30.40 23.53 -47.13
C PHE A 6 30.42 22.26 -46.27
N VAL A 7 31.59 21.64 -46.12
CA VAL A 7 31.73 20.45 -45.24
C VAL A 7 31.40 20.74 -43.80
N TYR A 8 31.87 21.89 -43.27
CA TYR A 8 31.53 22.29 -41.87
C TYR A 8 30.03 22.57 -41.67
N LEU A 9 29.37 23.18 -42.66
CA LEU A 9 27.92 23.42 -42.58
C LEU A 9 27.12 22.11 -42.61
N VAL A 10 27.51 21.15 -43.44
CA VAL A 10 26.85 19.83 -43.51
C VAL A 10 27.07 19.04 -42.25
N THR A 11 28.27 19.02 -41.66
CA THR A 11 28.56 18.34 -40.40
C THR A 11 27.82 18.99 -39.22
N LEU A 12 27.72 20.33 -39.18
CA LEU A 12 26.97 21.03 -38.17
C LEU A 12 25.46 20.71 -38.24
N PHE A 13 24.92 20.65 -39.45
CA PHE A 13 23.50 20.30 -39.67
C PHE A 13 23.19 18.86 -39.25
N PHE A 14 24.08 17.91 -39.53
CA PHE A 14 23.95 16.53 -39.05
C PHE A 14 24.06 16.43 -37.52
N LEU A 15 24.92 17.21 -36.91
CA LEU A 15 25.10 17.23 -35.43
C LEU A 15 23.86 17.80 -34.74
N ILE A 16 23.30 18.90 -35.23
CA ILE A 16 22.07 19.48 -34.72
C ILE A 16 20.88 18.52 -34.96
N GLY A 17 20.77 17.91 -36.11
CA GLY A 17 19.74 16.93 -36.45
C GLY A 17 19.79 15.68 -35.56
N SER A 18 20.99 15.17 -35.25
CA SER A 18 21.16 14.03 -34.34
C SER A 18 20.83 14.38 -32.91
N VAL A 19 21.15 15.58 -32.41
CA VAL A 19 20.77 16.03 -31.05
C VAL A 19 19.26 16.20 -30.94
N LEU A 20 18.60 16.77 -31.96
CA LEU A 20 17.14 16.91 -32.00
C LEU A 20 16.45 15.55 -32.10
N PHE A 21 17.00 14.61 -32.87
CA PHE A 21 16.48 13.26 -32.97
C PHE A 21 16.62 12.48 -31.66
N LEU A 22 17.78 12.54 -31.03
CA LEU A 22 18.01 11.94 -29.71
C LEU A 22 17.11 12.58 -28.66
N SER A 23 16.97 13.91 -28.64
CA SER A 23 16.07 14.58 -27.69
C SER A 23 14.60 14.18 -27.90
N SER A 24 14.16 13.95 -29.14
CA SER A 24 12.81 13.44 -29.41
C SER A 24 12.60 12.01 -28.93
N PHE A 25 13.64 11.18 -28.90
CA PHE A 25 13.59 9.82 -28.38
C PHE A 25 13.59 9.78 -26.85
N PHE A 26 14.31 10.70 -26.22
CA PHE A 26 14.35 10.80 -24.75
C PHE A 26 13.23 11.67 -24.16
N LEU A 27 12.62 12.57 -24.95
CA LEU A 27 11.53 13.44 -24.52
C LEU A 27 10.15 12.94 -24.94
N ASN A 28 10.05 11.86 -25.71
CA ASN A 28 8.80 11.14 -25.96
C ASN A 28 8.81 9.80 -25.19
N PRO A 29 8.50 9.78 -23.88
CA PRO A 29 7.95 8.58 -23.29
C PRO A 29 6.62 8.33 -24.00
N SER A 30 6.52 7.17 -24.65
CA SER A 30 5.36 6.71 -25.40
C SER A 30 4.05 7.05 -24.69
N SER A 31 3.28 7.94 -25.33
CA SER A 31 1.86 8.21 -25.14
C SER A 31 1.33 8.28 -23.69
N SER A 32 1.58 9.41 -23.03
CA SER A 32 0.68 9.86 -21.97
C SER A 32 -0.38 10.77 -22.60
N GLU A 33 -1.59 10.28 -22.79
CA GLU A 33 -2.75 11.15 -23.02
C GLU A 33 -2.99 11.99 -21.77
N LEU A 34 -2.60 13.25 -21.84
CA LEU A 34 -2.84 14.26 -20.83
C LEU A 34 -4.35 14.53 -20.73
N ILE A 35 -5.00 13.91 -19.78
CA ILE A 35 -6.35 14.31 -19.37
C ILE A 35 -6.23 15.61 -18.58
N LYS A 36 -6.55 16.73 -19.25
CA LYS A 36 -6.70 18.04 -18.61
C LYS A 36 -7.93 18.05 -17.70
N GLN A 37 -7.78 17.66 -16.45
CA GLN A 37 -8.60 18.14 -15.37
C GLN A 37 -7.86 19.26 -14.62
N ASN A 38 -8.58 20.18 -13.98
CA ASN A 38 -8.09 21.44 -13.37
C ASN A 38 -6.91 21.32 -12.36
N ASN A 39 -6.38 20.13 -12.14
CA ASN A 39 -5.13 19.88 -11.45
C ASN A 39 -4.15 19.29 -12.46
N GLU A 40 -3.10 20.03 -12.83
CA GLU A 40 -2.09 19.54 -13.76
C GLU A 40 -1.43 18.28 -13.24
N ILE A 41 -1.65 17.14 -13.93
CA ILE A 41 -0.93 15.90 -13.69
C ILE A 41 0.50 16.11 -14.21
N VAL A 42 1.47 16.02 -13.32
CA VAL A 42 2.90 16.16 -13.64
C VAL A 42 3.52 14.83 -14.03
N PHE A 43 2.99 13.75 -13.46
CA PHE A 43 3.50 12.39 -13.67
C PHE A 43 2.35 11.40 -13.72
N GLU A 44 2.37 10.52 -14.71
CA GLU A 44 1.50 9.36 -14.81
C GLU A 44 2.33 8.15 -15.24
N ALA A 45 2.11 7.01 -14.57
CA ALA A 45 2.69 5.74 -14.96
C ALA A 45 1.68 4.61 -14.79
N LYS A 46 1.78 3.57 -15.62
CA LYS A 46 0.87 2.42 -15.62
C LYS A 46 1.62 1.15 -15.24
N ASN A 47 0.91 0.23 -14.59
CA ASN A 47 1.44 -1.08 -14.18
C ASN A 47 2.73 -0.94 -13.34
N ILE A 48 2.63 -0.18 -12.25
CA ILE A 48 3.75 0.10 -11.36
C ILE A 48 3.80 -0.93 -10.24
N SER A 49 5.01 -1.38 -9.92
CA SER A 49 5.33 -2.10 -8.68
C SER A 49 6.31 -1.26 -7.86
N ILE A 50 5.99 -1.05 -6.60
CA ILE A 50 6.79 -0.29 -5.63
C ILE A 50 7.07 -1.21 -4.45
N ASN A 51 8.35 -1.43 -4.16
CA ASN A 51 8.77 -2.18 -2.98
C ASN A 51 9.09 -1.21 -1.85
N LEU A 52 8.43 -1.38 -0.73
CA LEU A 52 8.61 -0.61 0.48
C LEU A 52 8.97 -1.56 1.63
N GLY A 53 9.91 -1.17 2.46
CA GLY A 53 10.28 -1.91 3.67
C GLY A 53 9.72 -1.22 4.90
N PHE A 54 9.23 -2.00 5.86
CA PHE A 54 9.02 -1.47 7.19
C PHE A 54 10.38 -1.28 7.88
N LYS A 55 10.54 -0.16 8.57
CA LYS A 55 11.80 0.13 9.26
C LYS A 55 12.09 -0.94 10.32
N GLU A 56 13.31 -1.49 10.33
CA GLU A 56 13.76 -2.47 11.32
C GLU A 56 12.83 -3.69 11.47
N SER A 57 12.35 -4.25 10.35
CA SER A 57 11.44 -5.39 10.33
C SER A 57 11.76 -6.32 9.18
N ASP A 58 11.45 -7.61 9.36
CA ASP A 58 11.53 -8.64 8.31
C ASP A 58 10.34 -8.58 7.33
N PHE A 59 9.37 -7.68 7.57
CA PHE A 59 8.24 -7.51 6.66
C PHE A 59 8.63 -6.68 5.43
N ILE A 60 8.32 -7.24 4.27
CA ILE A 60 8.43 -6.59 2.96
C ILE A 60 7.03 -6.27 2.48
N LEU A 61 6.83 -5.06 1.97
CA LEU A 61 5.59 -4.60 1.40
C LEU A 61 5.80 -4.27 -0.07
N GLU A 62 5.04 -4.92 -0.93
CA GLU A 62 5.00 -4.66 -2.36
C GLU A 62 3.65 -4.04 -2.73
N VAL A 63 3.68 -2.85 -3.33
CA VAL A 63 2.49 -2.15 -3.83
C VAL A 63 2.46 -2.26 -5.34
N ASN A 64 1.49 -2.96 -5.86
CA ASN A 64 1.19 -3.05 -7.28
C ASN A 64 -0.01 -2.16 -7.60
N SER A 65 0.05 -1.38 -8.67
CA SER A 65 -1.03 -0.48 -9.07
C SER A 65 -1.19 -0.46 -10.60
N SER A 66 -2.44 -0.41 -11.05
CA SER A 66 -2.75 -0.28 -12.47
C SER A 66 -2.32 1.07 -13.04
N MET A 67 -2.39 2.13 -12.24
CA MET A 67 -1.98 3.47 -12.61
C MET A 67 -1.56 4.26 -11.37
N VAL A 68 -0.53 5.06 -11.52
CA VAL A 68 -0.06 6.02 -10.52
C VAL A 68 0.03 7.39 -11.15
N ASN A 69 -0.46 8.42 -10.49
CA ASN A 69 -0.25 9.79 -10.92
C ASN A 69 0.15 10.71 -9.75
N SER A 70 0.77 11.83 -10.06
CA SER A 70 1.11 12.90 -9.13
C SER A 70 0.62 14.21 -9.71
N LEU A 71 0.04 15.03 -8.86
CA LEU A 71 -0.40 16.37 -9.20
C LEU A 71 0.70 17.39 -8.94
N LYS A 72 0.64 18.51 -9.64
CA LYS A 72 1.57 19.63 -9.45
C LYS A 72 1.51 20.14 -8.01
N GLU A 73 2.67 20.38 -7.43
CA GLU A 73 2.83 20.93 -6.08
C GLU A 73 2.39 19.99 -4.94
N GLU A 74 1.92 18.78 -5.24
CA GLU A 74 1.54 17.81 -4.22
C GLU A 74 2.68 16.81 -3.95
N LYS A 75 2.87 16.48 -2.66
CA LYS A 75 3.82 15.45 -2.22
C LYS A 75 3.13 14.09 -2.07
N ASN A 76 2.18 13.82 -2.96
CA ASN A 76 1.38 12.60 -2.92
C ASN A 76 1.44 11.89 -4.26
N LEU A 77 1.46 10.55 -4.22
CA LEU A 77 1.20 9.71 -5.36
C LEU A 77 -0.19 9.10 -5.21
N TYR A 78 -1.04 9.31 -6.19
CA TYR A 78 -2.37 8.69 -6.26
C TYR A 78 -2.26 7.36 -6.97
N VAL A 79 -2.68 6.28 -6.32
CA VAL A 79 -2.60 4.91 -6.84
C VAL A 79 -4.01 4.38 -7.09
N TYR A 80 -4.21 3.76 -8.25
CA TYR A 80 -5.48 3.23 -8.69
C TYR A 80 -5.46 1.71 -8.66
N GLN A 81 -6.49 1.12 -8.05
CA GLN A 81 -6.61 -0.32 -7.83
C GLN A 81 -5.34 -0.91 -7.20
N PRO A 82 -4.86 -0.31 -6.08
CA PRO A 82 -3.68 -0.82 -5.43
C PRO A 82 -3.92 -2.23 -4.89
N LYS A 83 -2.95 -3.09 -5.11
CA LYS A 83 -2.82 -4.41 -4.53
C LYS A 83 -1.53 -4.42 -3.75
N ILE A 84 -1.63 -4.68 -2.45
CA ILE A 84 -0.52 -4.65 -1.54
C ILE A 84 -0.30 -6.06 -1.02
N ASP A 85 0.90 -6.57 -1.20
CA ASP A 85 1.33 -7.85 -0.66
C ASP A 85 2.32 -7.55 0.48
N ILE A 86 1.99 -7.98 1.71
CA ILE A 86 2.84 -7.85 2.90
C ILE A 86 3.34 -9.25 3.24
N SER A 87 4.64 -9.45 3.19
CA SER A 87 5.28 -10.73 3.42
C SER A 87 6.23 -10.64 4.61
N GLY A 88 6.08 -11.53 5.57
CA GLY A 88 6.97 -11.75 6.71
C GLY A 88 7.32 -13.24 6.83
N LYS A 89 8.09 -13.63 7.83
CA LYS A 89 8.59 -15.00 8.01
C LYS A 89 7.50 -16.07 7.98
N ASN A 90 6.37 -15.84 8.65
CA ASN A 90 5.25 -16.78 8.75
C ASN A 90 3.91 -16.10 8.42
N THR A 91 3.95 -14.93 7.85
CA THR A 91 2.76 -14.11 7.59
C THR A 91 2.79 -13.65 6.14
N PHE A 92 1.65 -13.81 5.48
CA PHE A 92 1.39 -13.23 4.18
C PHE A 92 0.02 -12.57 4.23
N LEU A 93 -0.04 -11.27 4.03
CA LEU A 93 -1.28 -10.51 3.92
C LEU A 93 -1.34 -9.82 2.56
N LYS A 94 -2.51 -9.87 1.96
CA LYS A 94 -2.83 -9.20 0.72
C LYS A 94 -3.95 -8.22 0.98
N ILE A 95 -3.75 -6.97 0.58
CA ILE A 95 -4.74 -5.91 0.72
C ILE A 95 -5.07 -5.39 -0.67
N ILE A 96 -6.35 -5.29 -0.98
CA ILE A 96 -6.84 -4.76 -2.26
C ILE A 96 -7.77 -3.60 -1.97
N SER A 97 -7.63 -2.51 -2.72
CA SER A 97 -8.50 -1.35 -2.63
C SER A 97 -8.77 -0.75 -4.01
N ASN A 98 -9.80 0.07 -4.12
CA ASN A 98 -10.09 0.76 -5.38
C ASN A 98 -9.18 1.96 -5.62
N LYS A 99 -8.78 2.65 -4.55
CA LYS A 99 -7.92 3.84 -4.60
C LYS A 99 -6.98 3.88 -3.42
N GLY A 100 -5.87 4.57 -3.59
CA GLY A 100 -4.96 4.87 -2.50
C GLY A 100 -4.15 6.13 -2.76
N THR A 101 -3.49 6.61 -1.70
CA THR A 101 -2.63 7.77 -1.73
C THR A 101 -1.36 7.46 -0.94
N ILE A 102 -0.20 7.58 -1.56
CA ILE A 102 1.10 7.45 -0.90
C ILE A 102 1.60 8.86 -0.57
N ALA A 103 1.66 9.21 0.70
CA ALA A 103 2.29 10.41 1.22
C ALA A 103 3.72 10.05 1.63
N TYR A 104 4.69 10.22 0.71
CA TYR A 104 6.05 9.73 0.92
C TYR A 104 6.83 10.55 1.95
N ASP A 105 6.49 11.82 2.17
CA ASP A 105 7.06 12.64 3.24
C ASP A 105 6.61 12.20 4.64
N LYS A 106 5.48 11.50 4.74
CA LYS A 106 4.91 10.98 6.00
C LYS A 106 5.12 9.48 6.18
N ASN A 107 5.68 8.78 5.17
CA ASN A 107 5.76 7.32 5.13
C ASN A 107 4.40 6.63 5.39
N LEU A 108 3.36 7.15 4.75
CA LEU A 108 1.98 6.72 4.91
C LEU A 108 1.38 6.32 3.57
N LEU A 109 0.72 5.16 3.53
CA LEU A 109 -0.16 4.76 2.43
C LEU A 109 -1.59 4.71 2.96
N ARG A 110 -2.46 5.50 2.37
CA ARG A 110 -3.89 5.48 2.64
C ARG A 110 -4.62 4.72 1.54
N LEU A 111 -5.46 3.78 1.93
CA LEU A 111 -6.32 2.99 1.04
C LEU A 111 -7.76 3.37 1.30
N GLU A 112 -8.56 3.50 0.25
CA GLU A 112 -9.93 4.02 0.33
C GLU A 112 -10.87 3.28 -0.65
N ASN A 113 -12.18 3.33 -0.35
CA ASN A 113 -13.23 2.77 -1.18
C ASN A 113 -13.21 1.23 -1.27
N LYS A 114 -13.66 0.59 -0.21
CA LYS A 114 -13.78 -0.87 -0.07
C LYS A 114 -12.42 -1.56 -0.08
N THR A 115 -11.80 -1.58 1.05
CA THR A 115 -10.54 -2.27 1.25
C THR A 115 -10.79 -3.68 1.77
N GLU A 116 -10.23 -4.66 1.10
CA GLU A 116 -10.31 -6.08 1.47
C GLU A 116 -8.93 -6.57 1.90
N ILE A 117 -8.89 -7.34 2.98
CA ILE A 117 -7.70 -8.01 3.48
C ILE A 117 -7.90 -9.50 3.32
N SER A 118 -6.91 -10.20 2.83
CA SER A 118 -6.86 -11.65 2.81
C SER A 118 -5.44 -12.13 3.08
N GLY A 119 -5.30 -13.32 3.66
CA GLY A 119 -3.96 -13.84 3.89
C GLY A 119 -3.91 -15.01 4.84
N LYS A 120 -2.69 -15.30 5.28
CA LYS A 120 -2.40 -16.37 6.24
C LYS A 120 -1.32 -15.93 7.21
N THR A 121 -1.46 -16.33 8.44
CA THR A 121 -0.40 -16.28 9.42
C THR A 121 -0.40 -17.60 10.20
N ASN A 122 0.73 -18.31 10.18
CA ASN A 122 0.90 -19.59 10.90
C ASN A 122 -0.25 -20.60 10.71
N ASN A 123 -0.63 -20.86 9.46
CA ASN A 123 -1.76 -21.73 9.05
C ASN A 123 -3.17 -21.21 9.37
N LYS A 124 -3.32 -20.05 10.02
CA LYS A 124 -4.62 -19.41 10.20
C LYS A 124 -4.94 -18.51 9.01
N ASN A 125 -6.15 -18.68 8.45
CA ASN A 125 -6.63 -17.79 7.41
C ASN A 125 -7.10 -16.47 8.04
N ILE A 126 -6.77 -15.36 7.38
CA ILE A 126 -7.22 -14.03 7.74
C ILE A 126 -8.01 -13.47 6.56
N ILE A 127 -9.22 -13.05 6.81
CA ILE A 127 -10.05 -12.32 5.84
C ILE A 127 -10.56 -11.08 6.55
N GLY A 128 -10.55 -9.94 5.89
CA GLY A 128 -11.00 -8.69 6.50
C GLY A 128 -11.52 -7.69 5.51
N LYS A 129 -12.22 -6.71 6.03
CA LYS A 129 -12.76 -5.59 5.27
C LYS A 129 -12.76 -4.32 6.08
N ALA A 130 -12.54 -3.20 5.39
CA ALA A 130 -12.68 -1.86 5.93
C ALA A 130 -13.03 -0.89 4.79
N ASP A 131 -13.62 0.23 5.10
CA ASP A 131 -13.82 1.29 4.10
C ASP A 131 -12.51 2.01 3.78
N LYS A 132 -11.67 2.16 4.79
CA LYS A 132 -10.39 2.83 4.70
C LYS A 132 -9.35 2.14 5.57
N ILE A 133 -8.11 2.06 5.08
CA ILE A 133 -6.96 1.60 5.85
C ILE A 133 -5.79 2.57 5.63
N ASP A 134 -5.20 3.04 6.72
CA ASP A 134 -3.95 3.76 6.74
C ASP A 134 -2.82 2.80 7.12
N VAL A 135 -1.80 2.69 6.27
CA VAL A 135 -0.58 1.89 6.51
C VAL A 135 0.56 2.84 6.84
N ASP A 136 1.01 2.84 8.09
CA ASP A 136 2.14 3.65 8.56
C ASP A 136 3.41 2.80 8.57
N PHE A 137 4.33 3.10 7.65
CA PHE A 137 5.58 2.34 7.48
C PHE A 137 6.56 2.54 8.64
N ASN A 138 6.49 3.67 9.35
CA ASN A 138 7.35 3.92 10.51
C ASN A 138 6.88 3.16 11.75
N LYS A 139 5.55 3.08 11.94
CA LYS A 139 4.94 2.42 13.10
C LYS A 139 4.65 0.94 12.87
N ARG A 140 4.83 0.46 11.64
CA ARG A 140 4.52 -0.94 11.23
C ARG A 140 3.09 -1.32 11.55
N ASN A 141 2.16 -0.41 11.32
CA ASN A 141 0.76 -0.65 11.62
C ASN A 141 -0.17 -0.38 10.44
N LEU A 142 -1.30 -1.07 10.48
CA LEU A 142 -2.47 -0.78 9.67
C LEU A 142 -3.55 -0.27 10.62
N SER A 143 -4.13 0.87 10.32
CA SER A 143 -5.19 1.47 11.15
C SER A 143 -6.41 1.83 10.32
N SER A 144 -7.59 1.74 10.96
CA SER A 144 -8.89 2.05 10.39
C SER A 144 -9.83 2.54 11.47
N ASP A 145 -10.83 3.34 11.10
CA ASP A 145 -11.89 3.70 12.04
C ASP A 145 -12.73 2.47 12.42
N GLU A 146 -12.93 1.57 11.45
CA GLU A 146 -13.62 0.30 11.63
C GLU A 146 -12.98 -0.75 10.73
N LEU A 147 -12.40 -1.79 11.32
CA LEU A 147 -11.82 -2.92 10.64
C LEU A 147 -12.42 -4.21 11.21
N ILE A 148 -13.01 -5.01 10.35
CA ILE A 148 -13.55 -6.33 10.70
C ILE A 148 -12.65 -7.39 10.11
N LEU A 149 -12.12 -8.28 10.95
CA LEU A 149 -11.34 -9.45 10.57
C LEU A 149 -12.05 -10.73 10.94
N PHE A 150 -11.89 -11.75 10.12
CA PHE A 150 -12.26 -13.13 10.40
C PHE A 150 -10.96 -13.94 10.48
N ILE A 151 -10.73 -14.58 11.61
CA ILE A 151 -9.58 -15.47 11.85
C ILE A 151 -10.15 -16.79 12.37
N ASP A 152 -10.10 -17.81 11.53
CA ASP A 152 -10.78 -19.09 11.77
C ASP A 152 -12.27 -18.87 12.13
N GLU A 153 -12.67 -19.22 13.39
CA GLU A 153 -14.02 -19.06 13.92
C GLU A 153 -14.33 -17.70 14.54
N TYR A 154 -13.35 -16.82 14.64
CA TYR A 154 -13.52 -15.54 15.33
C TYR A 154 -13.77 -14.39 14.36
N GLU A 155 -14.80 -13.60 14.65
CA GLU A 155 -15.02 -12.26 14.08
C GLU A 155 -14.43 -11.23 15.05
N ILE A 156 -13.50 -10.41 14.56
CA ILE A 156 -12.78 -9.43 15.37
C ILE A 156 -13.02 -8.03 14.81
N SER A 157 -13.68 -7.18 15.59
CA SER A 157 -13.82 -5.75 15.27
C SER A 157 -12.74 -4.96 16.00
N LEU A 158 -11.91 -4.23 15.27
CA LEU A 158 -10.71 -3.56 15.78
C LEU A 158 -10.42 -2.26 15.02
N ASN A 159 -9.44 -1.50 15.51
CA ASN A 159 -9.01 -0.26 14.88
C ASN A 159 -7.57 -0.31 14.38
N GLU A 160 -6.73 -1.21 14.90
CA GLU A 160 -5.30 -1.24 14.57
C GLU A 160 -4.75 -2.65 14.55
N ILE A 161 -3.91 -2.93 13.54
CA ILE A 161 -3.08 -4.14 13.44
C ILE A 161 -1.62 -3.68 13.49
N ILE A 162 -0.84 -4.20 14.44
CA ILE A 162 0.60 -3.95 14.51
C ILE A 162 1.34 -5.21 14.08
N LEU A 163 2.25 -5.04 13.13
CA LEU A 163 3.06 -6.12 12.57
C LEU A 163 4.42 -6.16 13.28
N ASN A 164 4.62 -7.14 14.14
CA ASN A 164 5.90 -7.47 14.74
C ASN A 164 6.39 -8.81 14.20
N ASP A 165 7.70 -9.01 14.15
CA ASP A 165 8.31 -10.20 13.53
C ASP A 165 7.86 -11.52 14.19
N ASP A 166 7.58 -11.51 15.49
CA ASP A 166 7.16 -12.68 16.27
C ASP A 166 5.67 -12.78 16.58
N GLU A 167 4.93 -11.68 16.44
CA GLU A 167 3.50 -11.62 16.78
C GLU A 167 2.77 -10.54 15.99
N ILE A 168 1.49 -10.76 15.72
CA ILE A 168 0.58 -9.70 15.23
C ILE A 168 -0.28 -9.25 16.42
N ILE A 169 -0.35 -7.94 16.64
CA ILE A 169 -1.16 -7.37 17.70
C ILE A 169 -2.38 -6.69 17.10
N PHE A 170 -3.56 -7.13 17.50
CA PHE A 170 -4.84 -6.51 17.18
C PHE A 170 -5.26 -5.61 18.33
N LYS A 171 -5.58 -4.37 18.05
CA LYS A 171 -6.04 -3.39 19.06
C LYS A 171 -7.36 -2.74 18.67
N GLY A 172 -8.16 -2.43 19.68
CA GLY A 172 -9.40 -1.68 19.53
C GLY A 172 -9.66 -0.78 20.74
N ASN A 173 -10.63 0.10 20.59
CA ASN A 173 -11.05 0.97 21.69
C ASN A 173 -12.59 1.00 21.83
N PRO A 174 -13.21 -0.11 22.32
CA PRO A 174 -12.65 -1.44 22.58
C PRO A 174 -12.52 -2.30 21.34
N LEU A 175 -11.77 -3.42 21.42
CA LEU A 175 -11.78 -4.52 20.46
C LEU A 175 -12.90 -5.49 20.88
N TYR A 176 -13.71 -5.92 19.91
CA TYR A 176 -14.72 -6.94 20.08
C TYR A 176 -14.32 -8.21 19.37
N LEU A 177 -14.40 -9.33 20.06
CA LEU A 177 -14.17 -10.65 19.51
C LEU A 177 -15.44 -11.46 19.70
N LYS A 178 -16.01 -11.95 18.61
CA LYS A 178 -17.21 -12.80 18.60
C LYS A 178 -16.83 -14.20 18.12
N ASP A 179 -17.21 -15.21 18.86
CA ASP A 179 -17.01 -16.62 18.50
C ASP A 179 -18.22 -17.20 17.73
N ASN A 180 -18.13 -18.47 17.35
CA ASN A 180 -19.19 -19.20 16.64
C ASN A 180 -20.47 -19.36 17.46
N GLU A 181 -20.38 -19.31 18.78
CA GLU A 181 -21.53 -19.44 19.68
C GLU A 181 -22.23 -18.07 19.88
N GLY A 182 -21.68 -17.00 19.31
CA GLY A 182 -22.17 -15.65 19.41
C GLY A 182 -21.77 -14.94 20.70
N ILE A 183 -20.86 -15.55 21.50
CA ILE A 183 -20.31 -14.92 22.69
C ILE A 183 -19.40 -13.78 22.28
N VAL A 184 -19.66 -12.59 22.82
CA VAL A 184 -18.85 -11.40 22.54
C VAL A 184 -17.92 -11.12 23.72
N THR A 185 -16.64 -11.10 23.41
CA THR A 185 -15.58 -10.73 24.36
C THR A 185 -15.06 -9.33 24.05
N GLU A 186 -15.07 -8.47 25.04
CA GLU A 186 -14.54 -7.11 24.93
C GLU A 186 -13.16 -7.06 25.59
N THR A 187 -12.16 -6.57 24.84
CA THR A 187 -10.77 -6.47 25.30
C THR A 187 -10.06 -5.30 24.61
N PRO A 188 -9.02 -4.70 25.20
CA PRO A 188 -8.26 -3.65 24.52
C PRO A 188 -7.35 -4.19 23.42
N LEU A 189 -6.91 -5.45 23.52
CA LEU A 189 -6.02 -6.06 22.54
C LEU A 189 -6.09 -7.59 22.55
N VAL A 190 -5.71 -8.18 21.40
CA VAL A 190 -5.47 -9.61 21.22
C VAL A 190 -4.14 -9.77 20.50
N LYS A 191 -3.34 -10.77 20.86
CA LYS A 191 -2.07 -11.08 20.19
C LYS A 191 -2.18 -12.42 19.49
N LEU A 192 -1.73 -12.47 18.26
CA LEU A 192 -1.56 -13.70 17.49
C LEU A 192 -0.06 -13.98 17.40
N LYS A 193 0.39 -14.99 18.12
CA LYS A 193 1.79 -15.41 18.11
C LYS A 193 2.18 -16.14 16.84
N SER A 194 3.48 -16.24 16.61
CA SER A 194 4.09 -16.98 15.50
C SER A 194 3.77 -18.49 15.48
N ASN A 195 3.30 -19.07 16.59
CA ASN A 195 2.80 -20.45 16.68
C ASN A 195 1.31 -20.61 16.36
N GLY A 196 0.61 -19.49 16.05
CA GLY A 196 -0.83 -19.48 15.77
C GLY A 196 -1.72 -19.37 17.01
N GLU A 197 -1.14 -19.21 18.19
CA GLU A 197 -1.87 -19.06 19.45
C GLU A 197 -2.43 -17.64 19.60
N LEU A 198 -3.73 -17.51 19.91
CA LEU A 198 -4.35 -16.25 20.28
C LEU A 198 -4.21 -16.04 21.79
N ILE A 199 -3.57 -14.94 22.18
CA ILE A 199 -3.38 -14.56 23.58
C ILE A 199 -4.24 -13.35 23.89
N PHE A 200 -5.00 -13.49 24.96
CA PHE A 200 -5.85 -12.45 25.52
C PHE A 200 -5.19 -11.82 26.75
N PRO A 201 -5.37 -10.53 27.00
CA PRO A 201 -4.95 -9.92 28.25
C PRO A 201 -5.76 -10.48 29.44
N SER A 202 -5.24 -10.33 30.64
CA SER A 202 -5.80 -10.89 31.87
C SER A 202 -7.19 -10.33 32.28
N LYS A 203 -7.69 -9.29 31.63
CA LYS A 203 -9.03 -8.73 31.87
C LYS A 203 -9.88 -8.87 30.63
N LEU A 204 -10.83 -9.79 30.68
CA LEU A 204 -11.85 -9.99 29.65
C LEU A 204 -13.21 -9.58 30.22
N ASN A 205 -13.97 -8.79 29.47
CA ASN A 205 -15.37 -8.54 29.74
C ASN A 205 -16.20 -9.41 28.80
N ILE A 206 -16.88 -10.44 29.33
CA ILE A 206 -17.71 -11.34 28.53
C ILE A 206 -19.15 -10.84 28.59
N LYS A 207 -19.76 -10.63 27.43
CA LYS A 207 -21.16 -10.24 27.29
C LYS A 207 -21.89 -11.36 26.55
N ASN A 208 -22.91 -11.95 27.18
CA ASN A 208 -23.84 -12.85 26.50
C ASN A 208 -25.00 -11.98 25.97
N TYR A 209 -25.23 -12.01 24.69
CA TYR A 209 -26.36 -11.36 24.03
C TYR A 209 -27.40 -12.39 23.61
#